data_b711407cef9e606e59d96d11710c14b0
#
_entry.id   b711407cef9e606e59d96d11710c14b0
#
_cell.length_a   1.000
_cell.length_b   1.000
_cell.length_c   1.000
_cell.angle_alpha   90.00
_cell.angle_beta   90.00
_cell.angle_gamma   90.00
#
_symmetry.space_group_name_H-M   'P 1'
#
loop_
_entity.id
_entity.type
_entity.pdbx_description
1 polymer ?
#
loop_
_entity_poly.entity_id
_entity_poly.type
_entity_poly.pdbx_seq_one_letter_code
_entity_poly.pdbx_strand_id
1 'polypeptide(L)'
;MKTRNINIIISIICVLFISSCRTAKSGSRSNNAYQTPNTHIQSDNLYDLEVSSDGVSYTIDVSTPEGKVKLNKLSLKEAENLALTEAVIKYNCALLVNPQFTNLMKGKQVLRITVYGFPAKYKNSK
;
A
#
# COMPACT_ATOMS: atom_id res chain seq x y z
N MET A 1 -22.66 -53.78 -17.69
CA MET A 1 -22.05 -52.73 -18.53
C MET A 1 -22.40 -51.30 -18.12
N LYS A 2 -22.80 -51.04 -16.89
CA LYS A 2 -23.20 -49.66 -16.42
C LYS A 2 -22.19 -48.95 -15.52
N THR A 3 -21.17 -49.61 -15.02
CA THR A 3 -20.22 -49.04 -14.05
C THR A 3 -19.00 -48.35 -14.67
N ARG A 4 -18.68 -48.60 -15.93
CA ARG A 4 -17.50 -48.00 -16.60
C ARG A 4 -17.69 -46.53 -16.98
N ASN A 5 -18.93 -46.08 -17.22
CA ASN A 5 -19.21 -44.70 -17.65
C ASN A 5 -19.24 -43.69 -16.49
N ILE A 6 -19.53 -44.17 -15.27
CA ILE A 6 -19.58 -43.31 -14.08
C ILE A 6 -18.18 -42.83 -13.68
N ASN A 7 -17.17 -43.71 -13.81
CA ASN A 7 -15.78 -43.32 -13.45
C ASN A 7 -15.16 -42.30 -14.41
N ILE A 8 -15.58 -42.32 -15.68
CA ILE A 8 -15.11 -41.33 -16.67
C ILE A 8 -15.72 -39.95 -16.39
N ILE A 9 -16.98 -39.88 -15.99
CA ILE A 9 -17.67 -38.62 -15.67
C ILE A 9 -17.09 -37.98 -14.40
N ILE A 10 -16.77 -38.77 -13.38
CA ILE A 10 -16.14 -38.29 -12.15
C ILE A 10 -14.73 -37.77 -12.42
N SER A 11 -13.96 -38.40 -13.31
CA SER A 11 -12.62 -37.96 -13.69
C SER A 11 -12.63 -36.63 -14.44
N ILE A 12 -13.64 -36.37 -15.26
CA ILE A 12 -13.78 -35.10 -16.00
C ILE A 12 -14.19 -33.96 -15.08
N ILE A 13 -14.99 -34.22 -14.07
CA ILE A 13 -15.43 -33.18 -13.09
C ILE A 13 -14.26 -32.75 -12.20
N CYS A 14 -13.33 -33.64 -11.83
CA CYS A 14 -12.17 -33.28 -11.02
C CYS A 14 -11.15 -32.36 -11.74
N VAL A 15 -11.10 -32.36 -13.08
CA VAL A 15 -10.17 -31.53 -13.86
C VAL A 15 -10.63 -30.07 -13.96
N LEU A 16 -11.91 -29.79 -13.74
CA LEU A 16 -12.46 -28.42 -13.87
C LEU A 16 -12.32 -27.55 -12.63
N PHE A 17 -11.84 -28.08 -11.50
CA PHE A 17 -11.68 -27.31 -10.25
C PHE A 17 -10.27 -26.77 -10.00
N ILE A 18 -9.31 -26.92 -10.92
CA ILE A 18 -7.93 -26.47 -10.75
C ILE A 18 -7.67 -25.12 -11.43
N SER A 19 -8.62 -24.25 -11.56
CA SER A 19 -8.30 -22.94 -12.13
C SER A 19 -9.05 -21.82 -11.46
N SER A 20 -8.56 -21.35 -10.36
CA SER A 20 -8.74 -19.94 -9.98
C SER A 20 -7.98 -19.52 -8.72
N CYS A 21 -6.77 -19.97 -8.49
CA CYS A 21 -5.87 -19.22 -7.64
C CYS A 21 -5.25 -18.10 -8.49
N ARG A 22 -5.98 -17.01 -8.69
CA ARG A 22 -5.35 -15.75 -9.11
C ARG A 22 -4.52 -15.26 -7.94
N THR A 23 -3.23 -15.57 -8.01
CA THR A 23 -2.25 -15.08 -7.04
C THR A 23 -2.26 -13.56 -7.03
N ALA A 24 -2.55 -12.99 -5.87
CA ALA A 24 -2.35 -11.57 -5.64
C ALA A 24 -0.86 -11.26 -5.79
N LYS A 25 -0.50 -10.29 -6.65
CA LYS A 25 0.88 -9.85 -6.78
C LYS A 25 1.22 -8.93 -5.62
N SER A 26 2.24 -9.28 -4.86
CA SER A 26 2.88 -8.38 -3.91
C SER A 26 3.98 -7.62 -4.64
N GLY A 27 3.94 -6.30 -4.57
CA GLY A 27 4.98 -5.43 -5.11
C GLY A 27 5.57 -4.58 -4.00
N SER A 28 6.88 -4.44 -3.99
CA SER A 28 7.59 -3.49 -3.14
C SER A 28 8.23 -2.43 -4.04
N ARG A 29 7.98 -1.18 -3.76
CA ARG A 29 8.63 -0.04 -4.42
C ARG A 29 9.36 0.76 -3.37
N SER A 30 10.66 0.95 -3.57
CA SER A 30 11.43 1.94 -2.86
C SER A 30 11.50 3.18 -3.75
N ASN A 31 10.87 4.26 -3.34
CA ASN A 31 10.99 5.54 -4.03
C ASN A 31 12.01 6.38 -3.27
N ASN A 32 13.18 6.53 -3.87
CA ASN A 32 14.15 7.52 -3.42
C ASN A 32 13.57 8.91 -3.66
N ALA A 33 13.23 9.59 -2.59
CA ALA A 33 12.68 10.94 -2.55
C ALA A 33 11.32 11.10 -3.26
N TYR A 34 10.26 11.22 -2.48
CA TYR A 34 9.04 11.85 -2.94
C TYR A 34 9.37 13.32 -3.21
N GLN A 35 9.69 13.65 -4.44
CA GLN A 35 9.63 15.02 -4.89
C GLN A 35 8.16 15.37 -5.00
N THR A 36 7.63 16.10 -4.03
CA THR A 36 6.36 16.80 -4.21
C THR A 36 6.49 17.66 -5.47
N PRO A 37 5.52 17.61 -6.40
CA PRO A 37 5.59 18.40 -7.61
C PRO A 37 5.63 19.88 -7.23
N ASN A 38 6.75 20.54 -7.54
CA ASN A 38 6.95 21.98 -7.61
C ASN A 38 6.35 22.83 -6.49
N THR A 39 6.86 22.69 -5.29
CA THR A 39 7.03 23.85 -4.44
C THR A 39 8.47 24.32 -4.66
N HIS A 40 8.67 25.39 -5.41
CA HIS A 40 9.87 26.21 -5.32
C HIS A 40 9.97 26.63 -3.85
N ILE A 41 10.68 25.86 -3.06
CA ILE A 41 11.14 26.29 -1.75
C ILE A 41 12.21 27.32 -2.07
N GLN A 42 11.82 28.61 -2.07
CA GLN A 42 12.77 29.69 -1.98
C GLN A 42 13.63 29.42 -0.75
N SER A 43 14.93 29.43 -0.94
CA SER A 43 15.97 28.97 -0.03
C SER A 43 16.14 29.81 1.27
N ASP A 44 15.19 30.67 1.60
CA ASP A 44 15.34 31.62 2.72
C ASP A 44 14.72 31.16 4.03
N ASN A 45 14.04 29.98 4.05
CA ASN A 45 13.56 29.36 5.28
C ASN A 45 13.92 27.87 5.26
N LEU A 46 15.19 27.56 5.55
CA LEU A 46 15.58 26.19 5.93
C LEU A 46 14.91 25.91 7.30
N TYR A 47 13.73 25.29 7.24
CA TYR A 47 13.16 24.72 8.44
C TYR A 47 14.03 23.53 8.84
N ASP A 48 14.72 23.65 9.98
CA ASP A 48 15.41 22.52 10.57
C ASP A 48 14.39 21.44 10.91
N LEU A 49 14.48 20.31 10.24
CA LEU A 49 13.67 19.14 10.51
C LEU A 49 14.42 18.22 11.47
N GLU A 50 13.75 17.83 12.53
CA GLU A 50 14.21 16.77 13.42
C GLU A 50 13.58 15.45 12.95
N VAL A 51 14.43 14.53 12.46
CA VAL A 51 14.02 13.22 11.99
C VAL A 51 14.17 12.22 13.11
N SER A 52 13.12 11.44 13.39
CA SER A 52 13.17 10.36 14.36
C SER A 52 14.09 9.24 13.88
N SER A 53 14.86 8.65 14.79
CA SER A 53 15.64 7.43 14.53
C SER A 53 14.75 6.20 14.36
N ASP A 54 13.54 6.24 14.90
CA ASP A 54 12.60 5.13 14.87
C ASP A 54 11.68 5.26 13.67
N GLY A 55 11.75 4.26 12.78
CA GLY A 55 10.85 4.16 11.64
C GLY A 55 9.45 3.73 12.08
N VAL A 56 8.44 4.21 11.36
CA VAL A 56 7.03 3.88 11.60
C VAL A 56 6.42 3.26 10.36
N SER A 57 5.37 2.45 10.54
CA SER A 57 4.61 1.87 9.43
C SER A 57 3.12 2.13 9.59
N TYR A 58 2.44 2.39 8.47
CA TYR A 58 1.00 2.55 8.42
C TYR A 58 0.40 1.71 7.30
N THR A 59 -0.66 0.96 7.60
CA THR A 59 -1.31 0.04 6.65
C THR A 59 -2.79 0.35 6.52
N ILE A 60 -3.28 0.39 5.29
CA ILE A 60 -4.70 0.38 4.94
C ILE A 60 -4.99 -0.96 4.25
N ASP A 61 -6.03 -1.68 4.70
CA ASP A 61 -6.36 -3.02 4.22
C ASP A 61 -7.87 -3.15 4.02
N VAL A 62 -8.28 -3.70 2.87
CA VAL A 62 -9.71 -3.92 2.55
C VAL A 62 -10.38 -5.00 3.42
N SER A 63 -9.64 -5.74 4.23
CA SER A 63 -10.21 -6.65 5.23
C SER A 63 -10.97 -5.89 6.32
N THR A 64 -10.64 -4.62 6.55
CA THR A 64 -11.38 -3.74 7.45
C THR A 64 -12.48 -2.98 6.70
N PRO A 65 -13.66 -2.72 7.31
CA PRO A 65 -14.72 -1.95 6.69
C PRO A 65 -14.25 -0.55 6.24
N GLU A 66 -13.45 0.11 7.06
CA GLU A 66 -12.88 1.42 6.79
C GLU A 66 -11.90 1.37 5.62
N GLY A 67 -10.95 0.43 5.60
CA GLY A 67 -10.00 0.27 4.52
C GLY A 67 -10.66 -0.10 3.20
N LYS A 68 -11.75 -0.88 3.24
CA LYS A 68 -12.55 -1.19 2.05
C LYS A 68 -13.17 0.07 1.42
N VAL A 69 -13.66 0.99 2.24
CA VAL A 69 -14.19 2.28 1.77
C VAL A 69 -13.08 3.16 1.22
N LYS A 70 -11.97 3.28 1.97
CA LYS A 70 -10.82 4.13 1.61
C LYS A 70 -10.14 3.70 0.31
N LEU A 71 -9.95 2.40 0.09
CA LEU A 71 -9.26 1.88 -1.11
C LEU A 71 -10.20 1.62 -2.30
N ASN A 72 -11.50 1.90 -2.15
CA ASN A 72 -12.47 1.64 -3.21
C ASN A 72 -12.16 2.49 -4.46
N LYS A 73 -11.94 1.80 -5.58
CA LYS A 73 -11.67 2.41 -6.90
C LYS A 73 -10.41 3.28 -6.99
N LEU A 74 -9.54 3.30 -5.99
CA LEU A 74 -8.29 4.04 -6.07
C LEU A 74 -7.30 3.33 -6.99
N SER A 75 -6.57 4.12 -7.76
CA SER A 75 -5.34 3.69 -8.42
C SER A 75 -4.25 3.44 -7.36
N LEU A 76 -3.18 2.71 -7.75
CA LEU A 76 -2.07 2.46 -6.82
C LEU A 76 -1.45 3.76 -6.31
N LYS A 77 -1.26 4.75 -7.20
CA LYS A 77 -0.67 6.06 -6.83
C LYS A 77 -1.55 6.83 -5.84
N GLU A 78 -2.86 6.80 -6.02
CA GLU A 78 -3.80 7.44 -5.09
C GLU A 78 -3.80 6.74 -3.73
N ALA A 79 -3.73 5.41 -3.71
CA ALA A 79 -3.62 4.63 -2.48
C ALA A 79 -2.29 4.89 -1.74
N GLU A 80 -1.17 5.05 -2.46
CA GLU A 80 0.13 5.43 -1.88
C GLU A 80 0.05 6.83 -1.23
N ASN A 81 -0.53 7.82 -1.93
CA ASN A 81 -0.71 9.17 -1.40
C ASN A 81 -1.63 9.18 -0.17
N LEU A 82 -2.72 8.42 -0.21
CA LEU A 82 -3.64 8.30 0.92
C LEU A 82 -2.93 7.69 2.14
N ALA A 83 -2.21 6.59 1.96
CA ALA A 83 -1.47 5.95 3.03
C ALA A 83 -0.41 6.87 3.65
N LEU A 84 0.30 7.65 2.82
CA LEU A 84 1.27 8.64 3.29
C LEU A 84 0.60 9.74 4.12
N THR A 85 -0.49 10.32 3.63
CA THR A 85 -1.24 11.37 4.32
C THR A 85 -1.78 10.88 5.68
N GLU A 86 -2.37 9.71 5.69
CA GLU A 86 -2.92 9.11 6.92
C GLU A 86 -1.81 8.77 7.94
N ALA A 87 -0.64 8.32 7.46
CA ALA A 87 0.51 8.09 8.32
C ALA A 87 1.01 9.39 8.97
N VAL A 88 1.15 10.47 8.19
CA VAL A 88 1.56 11.79 8.69
C VAL A 88 0.61 12.29 9.79
N ILE A 89 -0.70 12.14 9.57
CA ILE A 89 -1.72 12.52 10.56
C ILE A 89 -1.61 11.63 11.81
N LYS A 90 -1.56 10.31 11.64
CA LYS A 90 -1.51 9.35 12.75
C LYS A 90 -0.31 9.54 13.66
N TYR A 91 0.86 9.80 13.08
CA TYR A 91 2.11 9.96 13.83
C TYR A 91 2.39 11.42 14.20
N ASN A 92 1.47 12.33 13.90
CA ASN A 92 1.58 13.76 14.21
C ASN A 92 2.96 14.32 13.83
N CYS A 93 3.36 14.07 12.58
CA CYS A 93 4.62 14.54 12.02
C CYS A 93 4.36 15.51 10.86
N ALA A 94 5.39 16.27 10.47
CA ALA A 94 5.29 17.18 9.33
C ALA A 94 5.37 16.42 8.00
N LEU A 95 6.22 15.37 7.96
CA LEU A 95 6.39 14.49 6.82
C LEU A 95 7.03 13.16 7.25
N LEU A 96 6.98 12.16 6.36
CA LEU A 96 7.79 10.95 6.47
C LEU A 96 9.01 11.07 5.55
N VAL A 97 10.20 10.89 6.13
CA VAL A 97 11.46 10.85 5.39
C VAL A 97 11.67 9.45 4.84
N ASN A 98 12.13 9.36 3.59
CA ASN A 98 12.42 8.12 2.88
C ASN A 98 11.23 7.11 2.88
N PRO A 99 10.04 7.54 2.43
CA PRO A 99 8.87 6.67 2.44
C PRO A 99 9.06 5.49 1.48
N GLN A 100 8.78 4.29 1.97
CA GLN A 100 8.77 3.04 1.22
C GLN A 100 7.35 2.47 1.21
N PHE A 101 6.90 1.97 0.06
CA PHE A 101 5.57 1.42 -0.09
C PHE A 101 5.62 -0.07 -0.41
N THR A 102 4.75 -0.83 0.25
CA THR A 102 4.45 -2.22 -0.07
C THR A 102 2.98 -2.35 -0.36
N ASN A 103 2.63 -3.03 -1.43
CA ASN A 103 1.23 -3.18 -1.84
C ASN A 103 0.87 -4.63 -2.15
N LEU A 104 -0.42 -4.95 -1.96
CA LEU A 104 -1.05 -6.18 -2.39
C LEU A 104 -2.18 -5.81 -3.34
N MET A 105 -2.15 -6.37 -4.56
CA MET A 105 -3.13 -6.05 -5.60
C MET A 105 -3.80 -7.31 -6.13
N LYS A 106 -5.08 -7.17 -6.52
CA LYS A 106 -5.82 -8.16 -7.29
C LYS A 106 -6.26 -7.53 -8.62
N GLY A 107 -5.56 -7.86 -9.69
CA GLY A 107 -5.73 -7.16 -10.96
C GLY A 107 -5.36 -5.68 -10.84
N LYS A 108 -6.32 -4.79 -11.07
CA LYS A 108 -6.15 -3.33 -10.91
C LYS A 108 -6.56 -2.82 -9.52
N GLN A 109 -7.14 -3.66 -8.69
CA GLN A 109 -7.62 -3.27 -7.37
C GLN A 109 -6.52 -3.38 -6.32
N VAL A 110 -6.32 -2.32 -5.55
CA VAL A 110 -5.45 -2.32 -4.36
C VAL A 110 -6.22 -2.98 -3.21
N LEU A 111 -5.66 -4.06 -2.65
CA LEU A 111 -6.21 -4.77 -1.50
C LEU A 111 -5.57 -4.31 -0.19
N ARG A 112 -4.29 -3.98 -0.25
CA ARG A 112 -3.53 -3.49 0.91
C ARG A 112 -2.46 -2.54 0.42
N ILE A 113 -2.24 -1.49 1.18
CA ILE A 113 -1.10 -0.60 1.01
C ILE A 113 -0.47 -0.32 2.37
N THR A 114 0.84 -0.43 2.44
CA THR A 114 1.62 -0.11 3.64
C THR A 114 2.67 0.91 3.26
N VAL A 115 2.79 1.97 4.04
CA VAL A 115 3.89 2.91 3.97
C VAL A 115 4.77 2.75 5.21
N TYR A 116 6.08 2.74 5.00
CA TYR A 116 7.11 2.79 6.05
C TYR A 116 7.97 4.02 5.82
N GLY A 117 8.40 4.68 6.89
CA GLY A 117 9.29 5.84 6.81
C GLY A 117 9.66 6.38 8.19
N PHE A 118 10.49 7.42 8.21
CA PHE A 118 10.95 8.05 9.44
C PHE A 118 10.20 9.37 9.65
N PRO A 119 9.44 9.52 10.77
CA PRO A 119 8.70 10.75 11.02
C PRO A 119 9.65 11.92 11.29
N ALA A 120 9.35 13.05 10.67
CA ALA A 120 10.08 14.28 10.87
C ALA A 120 9.14 15.40 11.35
N LYS A 121 9.63 16.23 12.25
CA LYS A 121 8.93 17.40 12.80
C LYS A 121 9.78 18.64 12.58
N TYR A 122 9.12 19.79 12.45
CA TYR A 122 9.85 21.06 12.46
C TYR A 122 10.42 21.29 13.86
N LYS A 123 11.70 21.62 13.94
CA LYS A 123 12.27 22.17 15.16
C LYS A 123 11.58 23.51 15.42
N ASN A 124 10.97 23.64 16.58
CA ASN A 124 10.44 24.94 16.99
C ASN A 124 11.63 25.89 17.13
N SER A 125 11.79 26.80 16.18
CA SER A 125 12.63 27.98 16.40
C SER A 125 12.03 28.76 17.55
N LYS A 126 12.73 28.81 18.68
CA LYS A 126 12.40 29.72 19.81
C LYS A 126 12.55 31.16 19.37
#